data_de234fec4d4facbd7c28f932691377c1
#
_entry.id   de234fec4d4facbd7c28f932691377c1
#
_cell.length_a   1.000
_cell.length_b   1.000
_cell.length_c   1.000
_cell.angle_alpha   90.00
_cell.angle_beta   90.00
_cell.angle_gamma   90.00
#
_symmetry.space_group_name_H-M   'P 1'
#
loop_
_entity.id
_entity.type
_entity.pdbx_description
1 polymer ?
#
loop_
_entity_poly.entity_id
_entity_poly.type
_entity_poly.pdbx_seq_one_letter_code
_entity_poly.pdbx_strand_id
1 'polypeptide(L)'
;PPPVDYGTPPPPDPDSGLKPDIGKRAIAAIIDGAIAGAVGLVPVVGGIVGALYVLLRDGFEYDFMDGRSIGKKLMKLRPVRLDGGKMDLPTSARRNWPVALGSLASVLFILPVIGWLLYIPVLILAIVLGIVEIVSVLTSQDGRRWGDKLANTKVVEVAD
;
A
#
# COMPACT_ATOMS: atom_id res chain seq x y z
N PRO A 1 -32.88 27.72 -8.94
CA PRO A 1 -31.46 27.48 -9.13
C PRO A 1 -31.22 25.97 -9.15
N PRO A 2 -30.36 25.44 -10.05
CA PRO A 2 -30.03 24.03 -10.04
C PRO A 2 -29.41 23.64 -8.69
N PRO A 3 -29.62 22.39 -8.21
CA PRO A 3 -28.99 21.93 -6.97
C PRO A 3 -27.47 22.08 -7.10
N VAL A 4 -26.87 22.74 -6.11
CA VAL A 4 -25.41 22.82 -6.02
C VAL A 4 -24.92 21.40 -5.76
N ASP A 5 -24.23 20.84 -6.74
CA ASP A 5 -23.52 19.57 -6.56
C ASP A 5 -22.38 19.83 -5.55
N TYR A 6 -22.61 19.45 -4.31
CA TYR A 6 -21.55 19.36 -3.29
C TYR A 6 -20.68 18.14 -3.55
N GLY A 7 -20.28 17.96 -4.81
CA GLY A 7 -19.45 16.86 -5.25
C GLY A 7 -18.30 16.59 -4.30
N THR A 8 -17.93 15.34 -4.20
CA THR A 8 -16.74 14.87 -3.46
C THR A 8 -15.63 15.90 -3.58
N PRO A 9 -15.03 16.36 -2.46
CA PRO A 9 -13.94 17.33 -2.50
C PRO A 9 -12.91 16.90 -3.53
N PRO A 10 -12.38 17.81 -4.33
CA PRO A 10 -11.39 17.50 -5.35
C PRO A 10 -10.25 16.72 -4.71
N PRO A 11 -9.68 15.73 -5.42
CA PRO A 11 -8.53 15.00 -4.91
C PRO A 11 -7.46 16.01 -4.47
N PRO A 12 -6.77 15.75 -3.34
CA PRO A 12 -5.74 16.65 -2.84
C PRO A 12 -4.73 16.91 -3.96
N ASP A 13 -4.40 18.19 -4.15
CA ASP A 13 -3.42 18.61 -5.14
C ASP A 13 -2.12 17.82 -4.92
N PRO A 14 -1.63 17.09 -5.92
CA PRO A 14 -0.36 16.38 -5.82
C PRO A 14 0.81 17.30 -5.46
N ASP A 15 0.73 18.59 -5.78
CA ASP A 15 1.78 19.59 -5.51
C ASP A 15 1.58 20.33 -4.18
N SER A 16 0.43 20.16 -3.50
CA SER A 16 0.14 20.83 -2.23
C SER A 16 0.93 20.33 -1.04
N GLY A 17 1.80 19.36 -1.21
CA GLY A 17 2.28 18.62 -0.06
C GLY A 17 3.77 18.70 0.24
N LEU A 18 4.08 19.21 1.41
CA LEU A 18 5.25 18.85 2.17
C LEU A 18 5.44 17.33 2.15
N LYS A 19 6.68 16.86 2.11
CA LYS A 19 7.03 15.46 2.29
C LYS A 19 6.30 14.93 3.54
N PRO A 20 5.47 13.87 3.41
CA PRO A 20 4.73 13.36 4.56
C PRO A 20 5.69 12.94 5.67
N ASP A 21 5.28 13.14 6.91
CA ASP A 21 6.05 12.71 8.07
C ASP A 21 6.38 11.22 8.00
N ILE A 22 7.67 10.88 8.14
CA ILE A 22 8.16 9.50 8.03
C ILE A 22 7.62 8.65 9.18
N GLY A 23 7.46 9.23 10.38
CA GLY A 23 6.89 8.54 11.54
C GLY A 23 5.44 8.13 11.29
N LYS A 24 4.61 9.02 10.75
CA LYS A 24 3.22 8.71 10.37
C LYS A 24 3.17 7.58 9.33
N ARG A 25 4.06 7.62 8.34
CA ARG A 25 4.14 6.56 7.32
C ARG A 25 4.57 5.21 7.92
N ALA A 26 5.53 5.21 8.84
CA ALA A 26 5.97 4.01 9.54
C ALA A 26 4.84 3.42 10.39
N ILE A 27 4.14 4.23 11.18
CA ILE A 27 3.00 3.79 11.99
C ILE A 27 1.89 3.24 11.09
N ALA A 28 1.54 3.93 10.00
CA ALA A 28 0.55 3.43 9.04
C ALA A 28 0.95 2.06 8.46
N ALA A 29 2.23 1.88 8.12
CA ALA A 29 2.73 0.60 7.61
C ALA A 29 2.70 -0.51 8.67
N ILE A 30 2.99 -0.19 9.93
CA ILE A 30 2.90 -1.14 11.06
C ILE A 30 1.45 -1.58 11.27
N ILE A 31 0.49 -0.65 11.28
CA ILE A 31 -0.93 -0.96 11.41
C ILE A 31 -1.40 -1.86 10.28
N ASP A 32 -1.10 -1.51 9.04
CA ASP A 32 -1.46 -2.30 7.87
C ASP A 32 -0.79 -3.68 7.88
N GLY A 33 0.47 -3.75 8.33
CA GLY A 33 1.20 -4.99 8.50
C GLY A 33 0.61 -5.88 9.59
N ALA A 34 0.17 -5.29 10.71
CA ALA A 34 -0.50 -6.02 11.79
C ALA A 34 -1.84 -6.61 11.33
N ILE A 35 -2.62 -5.86 10.54
CA ILE A 35 -3.87 -6.35 9.96
C ILE A 35 -3.60 -7.52 9.01
N ALA A 36 -2.66 -7.35 8.08
CA ALA A 36 -2.30 -8.40 7.13
C ALA A 36 -1.74 -9.65 7.85
N GLY A 37 -0.94 -9.43 8.91
CA GLY A 37 -0.39 -10.49 9.75
C GLY A 37 -1.47 -11.25 10.52
N ALA A 38 -2.44 -10.55 11.12
CA ALA A 38 -3.56 -11.16 11.82
C ALA A 38 -4.42 -12.02 10.88
N VAL A 39 -4.70 -11.53 9.69
CA VAL A 39 -5.37 -12.31 8.64
C VAL A 39 -4.53 -13.52 8.23
N GLY A 40 -3.21 -13.34 8.13
CA GLY A 40 -2.25 -14.39 7.77
C GLY A 40 -2.18 -15.56 8.77
N LEU A 41 -2.68 -15.40 10.01
CA LEU A 41 -2.77 -16.50 10.98
C LEU A 41 -3.80 -17.58 10.61
N VAL A 42 -4.72 -17.28 9.69
CA VAL A 42 -5.66 -18.30 9.19
C VAL A 42 -4.91 -19.19 8.18
N PRO A 43 -4.73 -20.50 8.47
CA PRO A 43 -3.96 -21.36 7.59
C PRO A 43 -4.51 -21.36 6.14
N VAL A 44 -3.61 -21.37 5.17
CA VAL A 44 -3.89 -21.44 3.71
C VAL A 44 -4.60 -20.18 3.18
N VAL A 45 -5.79 -19.86 3.69
CA VAL A 45 -6.62 -18.75 3.19
C VAL A 45 -6.03 -17.40 3.61
N GLY A 46 -5.49 -17.31 4.82
CA GLY A 46 -4.98 -16.06 5.38
C GLY A 46 -3.82 -15.46 4.59
N GLY A 47 -2.90 -16.28 4.10
CA GLY A 47 -1.80 -15.83 3.25
C GLY A 47 -2.28 -15.19 1.94
N ILE A 48 -3.27 -15.80 1.29
CA ILE A 48 -3.87 -15.27 0.06
C ILE A 48 -4.64 -13.98 0.34
N VAL A 49 -5.52 -13.99 1.35
CA VAL A 49 -6.32 -12.81 1.71
C VAL A 49 -5.44 -11.67 2.19
N GLY A 50 -4.40 -11.95 3.00
CA GLY A 50 -3.42 -10.95 3.43
C GLY A 50 -2.64 -10.35 2.26
N ALA A 51 -2.21 -11.18 1.30
CA ALA A 51 -1.54 -10.71 0.10
C ALA A 51 -2.45 -9.82 -0.77
N LEU A 52 -3.70 -10.24 -0.98
CA LEU A 52 -4.71 -9.45 -1.71
C LEU A 52 -5.01 -8.13 -0.98
N TYR A 53 -5.15 -8.15 0.34
CA TYR A 53 -5.29 -6.92 1.12
C TYR A 53 -4.12 -5.98 0.90
N VAL A 54 -2.88 -6.45 1.08
CA VAL A 54 -1.69 -5.60 0.88
C VAL A 54 -1.64 -5.05 -0.54
N LEU A 55 -1.96 -5.87 -1.54
CA LEU A 55 -1.89 -5.51 -2.95
C LEU A 55 -2.93 -4.44 -3.33
N LEU A 56 -4.16 -4.57 -2.85
CA LEU A 56 -5.32 -3.82 -3.34
C LEU A 56 -5.82 -2.72 -2.38
N ARG A 57 -5.30 -2.67 -1.16
CA ARG A 57 -5.78 -1.81 -0.05
C ARG A 57 -5.91 -0.32 -0.35
N ASP A 58 -5.14 0.19 -1.31
CA ASP A 58 -5.16 1.62 -1.69
C ASP A 58 -6.08 1.89 -2.89
N GLY A 59 -6.74 0.86 -3.42
CA GLY A 59 -7.62 0.96 -4.59
C GLY A 59 -9.11 0.76 -4.29
N PHE A 60 -9.49 0.53 -3.03
CA PHE A 60 -10.89 0.37 -2.65
C PHE A 60 -11.56 1.72 -2.44
N GLU A 61 -12.62 2.00 -3.20
CA GLU A 61 -13.43 3.22 -3.13
C GLU A 61 -14.63 3.09 -2.14
N TYR A 62 -14.54 2.22 -1.13
CA TYR A 62 -15.58 2.17 -0.11
C TYR A 62 -15.55 3.45 0.75
N ASP A 63 -16.71 3.95 1.15
CA ASP A 63 -16.87 5.16 1.99
C ASP A 63 -15.98 5.12 3.22
N PHE A 64 -15.79 3.94 3.80
CA PHE A 64 -14.90 3.77 4.94
C PHE A 64 -13.42 3.89 4.56
N MET A 65 -12.97 3.38 3.40
CA MET A 65 -11.55 3.34 3.02
C MET A 65 -11.12 4.53 2.17
N ASP A 66 -12.01 5.04 1.34
CA ASP A 66 -11.79 6.25 0.53
C ASP A 66 -10.43 6.23 -0.23
N GLY A 67 -10.14 5.10 -0.92
CA GLY A 67 -8.90 4.92 -1.65
C GLY A 67 -7.63 4.88 -0.78
N ARG A 68 -7.75 4.57 0.51
CA ARG A 68 -6.67 4.51 1.48
C ARG A 68 -6.66 3.18 2.23
N SER A 69 -5.49 2.68 2.61
CA SER A 69 -5.42 1.60 3.60
C SER A 69 -5.87 2.10 4.99
N ILE A 70 -6.27 1.16 5.86
CA ILE A 70 -6.72 1.48 7.22
C ILE A 70 -5.64 2.25 7.99
N GLY A 71 -4.39 1.80 7.94
CA GLY A 71 -3.27 2.49 8.60
C GLY A 71 -3.06 3.91 8.08
N LYS A 72 -3.16 4.11 6.76
CA LYS A 72 -3.05 5.45 6.18
C LYS A 72 -4.21 6.36 6.59
N LYS A 73 -5.43 5.83 6.63
CA LYS A 73 -6.59 6.61 7.08
C LYS A 73 -6.43 7.09 8.52
N LEU A 74 -6.02 6.21 9.43
CA LEU A 74 -5.79 6.56 10.83
C LEU A 74 -4.67 7.60 11.00
N MET A 75 -3.67 7.58 10.14
CA MET A 75 -2.54 8.52 10.17
C MET A 75 -2.76 9.76 9.29
N LYS A 76 -3.98 9.98 8.77
CA LYS A 76 -4.33 11.10 7.90
C LYS A 76 -3.42 11.20 6.66
N LEU A 77 -3.10 10.06 6.09
CA LEU A 77 -2.31 9.94 4.89
C LEU A 77 -3.20 9.50 3.73
N ARG A 78 -2.93 10.04 2.54
CA ARG A 78 -3.64 9.66 1.31
C ARG A 78 -2.65 9.38 0.18
N PRO A 79 -2.74 8.23 -0.50
CA PRO A 79 -2.07 8.03 -1.76
C PRO A 79 -2.82 8.79 -2.85
N VAL A 80 -2.08 9.50 -3.68
CA VAL A 80 -2.63 10.25 -4.82
C VAL A 80 -1.84 9.91 -6.07
N ARG A 81 -2.51 9.90 -7.22
CA ARG A 81 -1.87 9.78 -8.54
C ARG A 81 -1.34 11.13 -8.98
N LEU A 82 -0.18 11.17 -9.60
CA LEU A 82 0.42 12.40 -10.10
C LEU A 82 -0.27 12.94 -11.35
N ASP A 83 -1.04 12.10 -12.05
CA ASP A 83 -1.86 12.52 -13.19
C ASP A 83 -3.24 13.09 -12.79
N GLY A 84 -3.50 13.24 -11.48
CA GLY A 84 -4.77 13.75 -10.95
C GLY A 84 -5.93 12.76 -10.99
N GLY A 85 -5.71 11.55 -11.50
CA GLY A 85 -6.73 10.49 -11.53
C GLY A 85 -7.03 9.93 -10.13
N LYS A 86 -8.18 9.28 -9.99
CA LYS A 86 -8.51 8.54 -8.76
C LYS A 86 -7.60 7.32 -8.59
N MET A 87 -7.36 6.93 -7.35
CA MET A 87 -6.73 5.65 -7.04
C MET A 87 -7.66 4.52 -7.45
N ASP A 88 -7.11 3.50 -8.11
CA ASP A 88 -7.82 2.32 -8.57
C ASP A 88 -7.08 1.02 -8.21
N LEU A 89 -7.73 -0.12 -8.39
CA LEU A 89 -7.13 -1.42 -8.07
C LEU A 89 -5.84 -1.70 -8.87
N PRO A 90 -5.76 -1.44 -10.19
CA PRO A 90 -4.52 -1.60 -10.94
C PRO A 90 -3.38 -0.73 -10.44
N THR A 91 -3.64 0.52 -10.10
CA THR A 91 -2.63 1.44 -9.53
C THR A 91 -2.18 0.96 -8.15
N SER A 92 -3.12 0.53 -7.31
CA SER A 92 -2.82 -0.07 -6.00
C SER A 92 -1.93 -1.31 -6.15
N ALA A 93 -2.27 -2.20 -7.08
CA ALA A 93 -1.48 -3.40 -7.34
C ALA A 93 -0.05 -3.08 -7.80
N ARG A 94 0.10 -2.18 -8.79
CA ARG A 94 1.43 -1.73 -9.26
C ARG A 94 2.27 -1.10 -8.15
N ARG A 95 1.63 -0.42 -7.24
CA ARG A 95 2.26 0.28 -6.13
C ARG A 95 2.72 -0.65 -5.02
N ASN A 96 1.91 -1.67 -4.71
CA ASN A 96 2.07 -2.47 -3.51
C ASN A 96 2.66 -3.87 -3.76
N TRP A 97 2.83 -4.32 -5.04
CA TRP A 97 3.33 -5.66 -5.32
C TRP A 97 4.70 -5.96 -4.67
N PRO A 98 5.67 -5.00 -4.55
CA PRO A 98 6.94 -5.32 -3.93
C PRO A 98 6.79 -5.72 -2.46
N VAL A 99 5.86 -5.04 -1.76
CA VAL A 99 5.55 -5.32 -0.35
C VAL A 99 4.67 -6.57 -0.22
N ALA A 100 3.75 -6.80 -1.16
CA ALA A 100 2.85 -7.96 -1.17
C ALA A 100 3.60 -9.28 -1.38
N LEU A 101 4.79 -9.25 -1.99
CA LEU A 101 5.59 -10.45 -2.24
C LEU A 101 5.91 -11.23 -0.96
N GLY A 102 6.14 -10.53 0.15
CA GLY A 102 6.34 -11.15 1.46
C GLY A 102 5.14 -11.98 1.93
N SER A 103 3.93 -11.45 1.74
CA SER A 103 2.69 -12.18 2.06
C SER A 103 2.44 -13.34 1.08
N LEU A 104 2.77 -13.16 -0.20
CA LEU A 104 2.67 -14.23 -1.20
C LEU A 104 3.62 -15.39 -0.93
N ALA A 105 4.80 -15.12 -0.35
CA ALA A 105 5.76 -16.17 0.02
C ALA A 105 5.12 -17.20 0.97
N SER A 106 4.23 -16.77 1.88
CA SER A 106 3.56 -17.68 2.81
C SER A 106 2.65 -18.71 2.12
N VAL A 107 2.12 -18.38 0.94
CA VAL A 107 1.29 -19.29 0.14
C VAL A 107 2.10 -20.48 -0.39
N LEU A 108 3.41 -20.31 -0.57
CA LEU A 108 4.29 -21.41 -1.05
C LEU A 108 4.34 -22.57 -0.05
N PHE A 109 4.09 -22.34 1.24
CA PHE A 109 4.03 -23.42 2.22
C PHE A 109 2.94 -24.47 1.94
N ILE A 110 1.91 -24.11 1.17
CA ILE A 110 0.82 -25.00 0.77
C ILE A 110 1.30 -26.08 -0.22
N LEU A 111 2.36 -25.79 -0.98
CA LEU A 111 2.92 -26.68 -1.98
C LEU A 111 4.11 -27.46 -1.38
N PRO A 112 3.94 -28.73 -0.98
CA PRO A 112 5.03 -29.50 -0.42
C PRO A 112 6.16 -29.66 -1.44
N VAL A 113 7.39 -29.71 -0.98
CA VAL A 113 8.64 -29.84 -1.74
C VAL A 113 8.94 -28.63 -2.61
N ILE A 114 8.16 -28.37 -3.66
CA ILE A 114 8.41 -27.27 -4.61
C ILE A 114 8.23 -25.92 -3.93
N GLY A 115 7.16 -25.76 -3.14
CA GLY A 115 6.91 -24.52 -2.42
C GLY A 115 7.98 -24.24 -1.37
N TRP A 116 8.44 -25.24 -0.65
CA TRP A 116 9.52 -25.11 0.34
C TRP A 116 10.85 -24.75 -0.31
N LEU A 117 11.14 -25.30 -1.47
CA LEU A 117 12.34 -24.96 -2.25
C LEU A 117 12.30 -23.50 -2.73
N LEU A 118 11.14 -23.02 -3.16
CA LEU A 118 10.95 -21.66 -3.66
C LEU A 118 10.78 -20.63 -2.54
N TYR A 119 10.36 -21.05 -1.35
CA TYR A 119 10.09 -20.14 -0.24
C TYR A 119 11.30 -19.28 0.14
N ILE A 120 12.47 -19.90 0.32
CA ILE A 120 13.69 -19.16 0.71
C ILE A 120 14.11 -18.12 -0.33
N PRO A 121 14.24 -18.45 -1.63
CA PRO A 121 14.54 -17.45 -2.65
C PRO A 121 13.51 -16.32 -2.72
N VAL A 122 12.22 -16.63 -2.63
CA VAL A 122 11.15 -15.60 -2.67
C VAL A 122 11.17 -14.73 -1.42
N LEU A 123 11.42 -15.32 -0.25
CA LEU A 123 11.56 -14.56 0.99
C LEU A 123 12.76 -13.61 0.93
N ILE A 124 13.91 -14.05 0.45
CA ILE A 124 15.09 -13.21 0.28
C ILE A 124 14.76 -12.05 -0.67
N LEU A 125 14.12 -12.33 -1.79
CA LEU A 125 13.70 -11.28 -2.74
C LEU A 125 12.73 -10.28 -2.07
N ALA A 126 11.76 -10.76 -1.29
CA ALA A 126 10.83 -9.90 -0.56
C ALA A 126 11.54 -8.99 0.45
N ILE A 127 12.54 -9.51 1.17
CA ILE A 127 13.36 -8.72 2.10
C ILE A 127 14.15 -7.64 1.34
N VAL A 128 14.81 -8.00 0.25
CA VAL A 128 15.57 -7.06 -0.58
C VAL A 128 14.66 -5.94 -1.10
N LEU A 129 13.49 -6.29 -1.64
CA LEU A 129 12.52 -5.30 -2.12
C LEU A 129 11.99 -4.43 -0.97
N GLY A 130 11.74 -4.99 0.20
CA GLY A 130 11.37 -4.23 1.40
C GLY A 130 12.44 -3.20 1.80
N ILE A 131 13.71 -3.58 1.75
CA ILE A 131 14.82 -2.66 1.99
C ILE A 131 14.86 -1.55 0.92
N VAL A 132 14.70 -1.89 -0.35
CA VAL A 132 14.63 -0.91 -1.45
C VAL A 132 13.47 0.08 -1.24
N GLU A 133 12.30 -0.39 -0.80
CA GLU A 133 11.15 0.46 -0.46
C GLU A 133 11.52 1.46 0.65
N ILE A 134 12.12 0.99 1.74
CA ILE A 134 12.52 1.83 2.88
C ILE A 134 13.59 2.84 2.46
N VAL A 135 14.65 2.39 1.82
CA VAL A 135 15.73 3.27 1.35
C VAL A 135 15.19 4.33 0.39
N SER A 136 14.30 3.94 -0.54
CA SER A 136 13.66 4.89 -1.45
C SER A 136 12.90 6.00 -0.71
N VAL A 137 12.15 5.68 0.35
CA VAL A 137 11.44 6.70 1.15
C VAL A 137 12.41 7.64 1.83
N LEU A 138 13.49 7.11 2.40
CA LEU A 138 14.45 7.89 3.18
C LEU A 138 15.30 8.82 2.30
N THR A 139 15.68 8.36 1.11
CA THR A 139 16.58 9.09 0.20
C THR A 139 15.83 9.97 -0.81
N SER A 140 14.56 9.71 -1.07
CA SER A 140 13.76 10.48 -2.02
C SER A 140 13.43 11.87 -1.49
N GLN A 141 13.61 12.91 -2.29
CA GLN A 141 13.27 14.29 -1.91
C GLN A 141 11.76 14.45 -1.67
N ASP A 142 10.93 13.78 -2.45
CA ASP A 142 9.47 13.77 -2.37
C ASP A 142 8.92 12.66 -1.47
N GLY A 143 9.77 11.86 -0.84
CA GLY A 143 9.39 10.76 0.04
C GLY A 143 8.69 9.60 -0.66
N ARG A 144 8.83 9.46 -1.98
CA ARG A 144 8.20 8.36 -2.73
C ARG A 144 8.97 7.07 -2.56
N ARG A 145 8.23 5.98 -2.29
CA ARG A 145 8.74 4.62 -2.34
C ARG A 145 9.04 4.22 -3.78
N TRP A 146 9.79 3.13 -3.96
CA TRP A 146 9.99 2.57 -5.29
C TRP A 146 8.65 2.15 -5.94
N GLY A 147 7.78 1.48 -5.21
CA GLY A 147 6.43 1.16 -5.67
C GLY A 147 5.58 2.40 -6.00
N ASP A 148 5.74 3.50 -5.24
CA ASP A 148 5.07 4.78 -5.56
C ASP A 148 5.53 5.33 -6.92
N LYS A 149 6.84 5.21 -7.23
CA LYS A 149 7.41 5.63 -8.51
C LYS A 149 6.90 4.76 -9.68
N LEU A 150 6.83 3.44 -9.48
CA LEU A 150 6.31 2.49 -10.48
C LEU A 150 4.84 2.75 -10.85
N ALA A 151 4.04 3.18 -9.88
CA ALA A 151 2.62 3.45 -10.07
C ALA A 151 2.30 4.93 -10.39
N ASN A 152 3.32 5.79 -10.53
CA ASN A 152 3.17 7.23 -10.72
C ASN A 152 2.28 7.88 -9.64
N THR A 153 2.54 7.55 -8.38
CA THR A 153 1.79 8.03 -7.21
C THR A 153 2.71 8.68 -6.19
N LYS A 154 2.14 9.40 -5.24
CA LYS A 154 2.80 9.80 -3.99
C LYS A 154 1.83 9.73 -2.82
N VAL A 155 2.33 9.79 -1.61
CA VAL A 155 1.52 9.93 -0.39
C VAL A 155 1.54 11.39 0.04
N VAL A 156 0.38 11.92 0.42
CA VAL A 156 0.21 13.27 0.97
C VAL A 156 -0.45 13.19 2.34
N GLU A 157 -0.24 14.20 3.18
CA GLU A 157 -1.03 14.38 4.40
C GLU A 157 -2.32 15.11 4.06
N VAL A 158 -3.42 14.73 4.72
CA VAL A 158 -4.73 15.35 4.54
C VAL A 158 -5.26 15.87 5.88
N ALA A 159 -5.93 17.00 5.85
CA ALA A 159 -6.64 17.54 7.01
C ALA A 159 -8.04 16.93 7.01
N ASP A 160 -8.22 15.78 7.68
CA ASP A 160 -9.54 15.17 7.91
C ASP A 160 -10.05 15.55 9.30
#